data_71d3903ec8ea4a7ac546782b84c63b52
#
_entry.id   71d3903ec8ea4a7ac546782b84c63b52
#
_cell.length_a   1.000
_cell.length_b   1.000
_cell.length_c   1.000
_cell.angle_alpha   90.00
_cell.angle_beta   90.00
_cell.angle_gamma   90.00
#
_symmetry.space_group_name_H-M   'P 1'
#
loop_
_entity.id
_entity.type
_entity.pdbx_description
1 polymer ?
#
loop_
_entity_poly.entity_id
_entity_poly.type
_entity_poly.pdbx_seq_one_letter_code
_entity_poly.pdbx_strand_id
1 'polypeptide(L)'
;MAALVELAPAKVNLTLAVLGRRADGYHLLDSLVVFAGVADRLTLAPGPALSLKVRGETAAQAGPLDDNLVLKAARALAGEVPGLKLGRFTLEKRLPVAAGLGGGSSDAAAALRLLAKANRFRIAGAPVAKIAPMIGADVPVCVDPRPRRMRGIGEVLSAPLGMPKLAAVMVNPGVAVPTRDVFMKLGLKPGGPVRRAAPARALPRGVAGFVEYLSKHGNDLQAPAIEVQPVVARVLADIRESKDCLLARMSGSGATCFGIFASPRAASVAARSLSAAQPKWWVRATTLG
;
A
#
# COMPACT_ATOMS: atom_id res chain seq x y z
N MET A 1 -22.83 15.00 16.55
CA MET A 1 -22.47 15.03 15.11
C MET A 1 -22.52 13.60 14.57
N ALA A 2 -22.95 13.42 13.33
CA ALA A 2 -22.92 12.11 12.67
C ALA A 2 -21.48 11.56 12.59
N ALA A 3 -21.33 10.25 12.62
CA ALA A 3 -20.05 9.59 12.44
C ALA A 3 -19.53 9.81 11.01
N LEU A 4 -18.25 10.17 10.88
CA LEU A 4 -17.56 10.32 9.59
C LEU A 4 -16.92 9.01 9.20
N VAL A 5 -16.88 8.72 7.89
CA VAL A 5 -16.32 7.47 7.34
C VAL A 5 -15.32 7.78 6.25
N GLU A 6 -14.20 7.05 6.25
CA GLU A 6 -13.17 7.03 5.20
C GLU A 6 -12.81 5.59 4.86
N LEU A 7 -12.44 5.39 3.60
CA LEU A 7 -11.79 4.17 3.16
C LEU A 7 -10.27 4.35 3.24
N ALA A 8 -9.58 3.28 3.62
CA ALA A 8 -8.14 3.18 3.65
C ALA A 8 -7.70 2.13 2.60
N PRO A 9 -7.59 2.51 1.31
CA PRO A 9 -7.35 1.57 0.22
C PRO A 9 -5.95 0.97 0.29
N ALA A 10 -5.80 -0.29 -0.13
CA ALA A 10 -4.51 -0.93 -0.24
C ALA A 10 -3.63 -0.18 -1.27
N LYS A 11 -2.40 0.17 -0.86
CA LYS A 11 -1.37 0.71 -1.74
C LYS A 11 -0.68 -0.45 -2.45
N VAL A 12 -0.53 -0.37 -3.76
CA VAL A 12 0.13 -1.40 -4.59
C VAL A 12 1.29 -0.77 -5.36
N ASN A 13 2.46 -1.37 -5.25
CA ASN A 13 3.59 -1.02 -6.09
C ASN A 13 3.48 -1.80 -7.41
N LEU A 14 3.05 -1.15 -8.48
CA LEU A 14 3.02 -1.77 -9.83
C LEU A 14 4.43 -2.01 -10.37
N THR A 15 5.37 -1.11 -10.03
CA THR A 15 6.81 -1.28 -10.25
C THR A 15 7.57 -0.85 -9.02
N LEU A 16 8.74 -1.41 -8.77
CA LEU A 16 9.63 -0.98 -7.70
C LEU A 16 11.08 -1.24 -8.10
N ALA A 17 11.82 -0.19 -8.40
CA ALA A 17 13.25 -0.24 -8.61
C ALA A 17 13.98 0.23 -7.34
N VAL A 18 14.99 -0.51 -6.90
CA VAL A 18 15.90 -0.09 -5.83
C VAL A 18 17.15 0.49 -6.50
N LEU A 19 17.32 1.79 -6.40
CA LEU A 19 18.36 2.53 -7.12
C LEU A 19 19.72 2.47 -6.44
N GLY A 20 19.75 2.30 -5.13
CA GLY A 20 20.96 2.26 -4.32
C GLY A 20 20.65 2.32 -2.83
N ARG A 21 21.72 2.36 -2.01
CA ARG A 21 21.60 2.48 -0.56
C ARG A 21 22.38 3.69 -0.06
N ARG A 22 21.71 4.58 0.67
CA ARG A 22 22.29 5.78 1.28
C ARG A 22 23.27 5.41 2.40
N ALA A 23 24.16 6.33 2.76
CA ALA A 23 25.10 6.15 3.86
C ALA A 23 24.40 5.94 5.23
N ASP A 24 23.20 6.51 5.41
CA ASP A 24 22.36 6.34 6.60
C ASP A 24 21.59 5.00 6.63
N GLY A 25 21.80 4.15 5.61
CA GLY A 25 21.23 2.80 5.52
C GLY A 25 19.91 2.68 4.80
N TYR A 26 19.21 3.79 4.49
CA TYR A 26 17.97 3.76 3.71
C TYR A 26 18.22 3.47 2.23
N HIS A 27 17.25 2.83 1.58
CA HIS A 27 17.31 2.52 0.15
C HIS A 27 16.58 3.57 -0.68
N LEU A 28 17.22 3.98 -1.78
CA LEU A 28 16.61 4.88 -2.75
C LEU A 28 15.75 4.08 -3.71
N LEU A 29 14.51 4.51 -3.90
CA LEU A 29 13.50 3.82 -4.67
C LEU A 29 13.01 4.67 -5.86
N ASP A 30 12.52 3.99 -6.89
CA ASP A 30 11.63 4.55 -7.93
C ASP A 30 10.49 3.56 -8.16
N SER A 31 9.27 3.95 -7.81
CA SER A 31 8.11 3.06 -7.81
C SER A 31 6.89 3.75 -8.40
N LEU A 32 6.14 3.03 -9.24
CA LEU A 32 4.80 3.42 -9.64
C LEU A 32 3.80 2.83 -8.64
N VAL A 33 3.17 3.69 -7.87
CA VAL A 33 2.21 3.34 -6.82
C VAL A 33 0.80 3.63 -7.29
N VAL A 34 -0.12 2.70 -7.02
CA VAL A 34 -1.56 2.82 -7.26
C VAL A 34 -2.35 2.35 -6.06
N PHE A 35 -3.67 2.53 -6.11
CA PHE A 35 -4.55 2.09 -5.03
C PHE A 35 -5.57 1.08 -5.54
N ALA A 36 -5.89 0.10 -4.69
CA ALA A 36 -6.87 -0.93 -4.99
C ALA A 36 -8.27 -0.52 -4.54
N GLY A 37 -9.30 -1.09 -5.17
CA GLY A 37 -10.67 -0.95 -4.71
C GLY A 37 -10.95 -1.66 -3.37
N VAL A 38 -10.09 -2.61 -2.95
CA VAL A 38 -10.16 -3.21 -1.62
C VAL A 38 -9.51 -2.30 -0.59
N ALA A 39 -10.17 -2.13 0.57
CA ALA A 39 -9.77 -1.15 1.58
C ALA A 39 -10.19 -1.60 2.99
N ASP A 40 -9.44 -1.14 3.99
CA ASP A 40 -9.94 -1.04 5.34
C ASP A 40 -10.96 0.10 5.44
N ARG A 41 -11.78 0.10 6.47
CA ARG A 41 -12.77 1.15 6.71
C ARG A 41 -12.55 1.78 8.07
N LEU A 42 -12.37 3.09 8.10
CA LEU A 42 -12.20 3.85 9.33
C LEU A 42 -13.40 4.77 9.56
N THR A 43 -13.94 4.72 10.77
CA THR A 43 -15.02 5.60 11.21
C THR A 43 -14.54 6.45 12.36
N LEU A 44 -14.90 7.74 12.37
CA LEU A 44 -14.67 8.66 13.48
C LEU A 44 -16.02 9.18 14.04
N ALA A 45 -16.25 8.96 15.32
CA ALA A 45 -17.25 9.69 16.09
C ALA A 45 -16.54 10.83 16.82
N PRO A 46 -16.65 12.10 16.34
CA PRO A 46 -15.95 13.24 16.93
C PRO A 46 -16.32 13.43 18.42
N GLY A 47 -15.33 13.76 19.24
CA GLY A 47 -15.48 13.98 20.67
C GLY A 47 -14.17 14.35 21.36
N PRO A 48 -14.17 14.61 22.66
CA PRO A 48 -12.97 15.07 23.37
C PRO A 48 -11.92 13.98 23.59
N ALA A 49 -12.36 12.73 23.74
CA ALA A 49 -11.47 11.62 24.08
C ALA A 49 -11.01 10.86 22.84
N LEU A 50 -9.70 10.64 22.73
CA LEU A 50 -9.11 9.81 21.69
C LEU A 50 -9.17 8.33 22.11
N SER A 51 -9.79 7.51 21.29
CA SER A 51 -9.76 6.05 21.45
C SER A 51 -9.86 5.33 20.11
N LEU A 52 -9.48 4.06 20.07
CA LEU A 52 -9.54 3.20 18.90
C LEU A 52 -10.12 1.84 19.27
N LYS A 53 -11.11 1.39 18.48
CA LYS A 53 -11.58 0.00 18.46
C LYS A 53 -11.22 -0.61 17.13
N VAL A 54 -10.57 -1.78 17.14
CA VAL A 54 -10.23 -2.55 15.93
C VAL A 54 -11.15 -3.77 15.86
N ARG A 55 -11.69 -4.04 14.67
CA ARG A 55 -12.52 -5.21 14.36
C ARG A 55 -12.29 -5.65 12.93
N GLY A 56 -12.87 -6.76 12.50
CA GLY A 56 -12.81 -7.24 11.12
C GLY A 56 -11.96 -8.49 10.95
N GLU A 57 -11.90 -8.96 9.71
CA GLU A 57 -11.31 -10.26 9.32
C GLU A 57 -9.84 -10.41 9.73
N THR A 58 -9.06 -9.32 9.63
CA THR A 58 -7.63 -9.32 9.94
C THR A 58 -7.27 -8.56 11.21
N ALA A 59 -8.28 -8.27 12.08
CA ALA A 59 -8.10 -7.49 13.30
C ALA A 59 -7.11 -8.12 14.28
N ALA A 60 -7.09 -9.45 14.40
CA ALA A 60 -6.17 -10.16 15.29
C ALA A 60 -4.69 -9.93 14.94
N GLN A 61 -4.40 -9.55 13.70
CA GLN A 61 -3.05 -9.27 13.21
C GLN A 61 -2.60 -7.81 13.44
N ALA A 62 -3.50 -6.93 13.90
CA ALA A 62 -3.24 -5.47 13.96
C ALA A 62 -2.25 -5.05 15.06
N GLY A 63 -1.83 -5.98 15.92
CA GLY A 63 -0.91 -5.70 17.02
C GLY A 63 -1.53 -4.89 18.17
N PRO A 64 -0.70 -4.41 19.12
CA PRO A 64 -1.14 -3.60 20.24
C PRO A 64 -1.76 -2.27 19.79
N LEU A 65 -2.84 -1.84 20.48
CA LEU A 65 -3.54 -0.60 20.13
C LEU A 65 -2.65 0.65 20.24
N ASP A 66 -1.77 0.70 21.23
CA ASP A 66 -0.92 1.87 21.46
C ASP A 66 0.10 2.09 20.34
N ASP A 67 0.49 1.03 19.64
CA ASP A 67 1.36 1.09 18.48
C ASP A 67 0.63 1.38 17.16
N ASN A 68 -0.70 1.40 17.19
CA ASN A 68 -1.50 1.55 15.99
C ASN A 68 -1.30 2.94 15.35
N LEU A 69 -1.01 2.96 14.05
CA LEU A 69 -0.71 4.18 13.30
C LEU A 69 -1.89 5.16 13.25
N VAL A 70 -3.14 4.73 13.42
CA VAL A 70 -4.32 5.59 13.56
C VAL A 70 -4.17 6.49 14.79
N LEU A 71 -3.81 5.93 15.94
CA LEU A 71 -3.60 6.69 17.16
C LEU A 71 -2.35 7.57 17.09
N LYS A 72 -1.27 7.06 16.51
CA LYS A 72 -0.04 7.84 16.30
C LYS A 72 -0.32 9.06 15.40
N ALA A 73 -1.08 8.89 14.32
CA ALA A 73 -1.48 9.97 13.43
C ALA A 73 -2.36 11.03 14.14
N ALA A 74 -3.34 10.58 14.93
CA ALA A 74 -4.21 11.47 15.67
C ALA A 74 -3.45 12.29 16.73
N ARG A 75 -2.54 11.64 17.48
CA ARG A 75 -1.69 12.32 18.49
C ARG A 75 -0.73 13.31 17.84
N ALA A 76 -0.07 12.92 16.75
CA ALA A 76 0.84 13.80 16.01
C ALA A 76 0.13 15.03 15.49
N LEU A 77 -1.08 14.86 14.93
CA LEU A 77 -1.87 16.02 14.42
C LEU A 77 -2.34 16.93 15.56
N ALA A 78 -2.70 16.35 16.71
CA ALA A 78 -3.09 17.16 17.90
C ALA A 78 -1.93 18.01 18.45
N GLY A 79 -0.69 17.53 18.32
CA GLY A 79 0.50 18.30 18.67
C GLY A 79 0.77 19.50 17.74
N GLU A 80 0.33 19.42 16.47
CA GLU A 80 0.53 20.48 15.48
C GLU A 80 -0.67 21.44 15.36
N VAL A 81 -1.87 21.02 15.81
CA VAL A 81 -3.11 21.80 15.67
C VAL A 81 -3.74 22.00 17.05
N PRO A 82 -3.47 23.12 17.73
CA PRO A 82 -4.08 23.42 19.02
C PRO A 82 -5.62 23.39 18.95
N GLY A 83 -6.27 22.78 19.95
CA GLY A 83 -7.73 22.69 20.01
C GLY A 83 -8.35 21.68 19.04
N LEU A 84 -7.55 20.80 18.43
CA LEU A 84 -8.03 19.75 17.52
C LEU A 84 -9.08 18.88 18.23
N LYS A 85 -10.29 18.82 17.68
CA LYS A 85 -11.32 17.88 18.10
C LYS A 85 -10.92 16.48 17.64
N LEU A 86 -10.70 15.60 18.60
CA LEU A 86 -10.39 14.20 18.39
C LEU A 86 -11.66 13.35 18.27
N GLY A 87 -11.69 12.18 18.92
CA GLY A 87 -12.88 11.33 19.00
C GLY A 87 -12.55 9.85 19.04
N ARG A 88 -13.60 9.05 18.90
CA ARG A 88 -13.52 7.58 18.93
C ARG A 88 -13.44 7.03 17.52
N PHE A 89 -12.31 6.38 17.21
CA PHE A 89 -12.14 5.67 15.96
C PHE A 89 -12.64 4.23 16.06
N THR A 90 -13.22 3.74 14.96
CA THR A 90 -13.48 2.30 14.77
C THR A 90 -12.85 1.91 13.46
N LEU A 91 -11.84 1.04 13.52
CA LEU A 91 -11.12 0.50 12.37
C LEU A 91 -11.63 -0.90 12.06
N GLU A 92 -12.16 -1.09 10.87
CA GLU A 92 -12.54 -2.38 10.33
C GLU A 92 -11.45 -2.89 9.39
N LYS A 93 -10.63 -3.83 9.90
CA LYS A 93 -9.52 -4.43 9.17
C LYS A 93 -9.99 -5.52 8.21
N ARG A 94 -9.71 -5.33 6.94
CA ARG A 94 -10.01 -6.26 5.83
C ARG A 94 -8.77 -6.59 5.01
N LEU A 95 -7.73 -5.73 5.11
CA LEU A 95 -6.45 -5.93 4.44
C LEU A 95 -5.51 -6.76 5.33
N PRO A 96 -4.71 -7.67 4.76
CA PRO A 96 -3.68 -8.37 5.52
C PRO A 96 -2.65 -7.38 6.07
N VAL A 97 -2.15 -7.67 7.27
CA VAL A 97 -1.18 -6.81 7.97
C VAL A 97 0.24 -7.19 7.58
N ALA A 98 1.16 -6.22 7.56
CA ALA A 98 2.57 -6.41 7.18
C ALA A 98 2.76 -7.12 5.82
N ALA A 99 1.93 -6.79 4.85
CA ALA A 99 1.70 -7.55 3.64
C ALA A 99 2.21 -6.88 2.34
N GLY A 100 3.03 -5.81 2.42
CA GLY A 100 3.47 -5.05 1.24
C GLY A 100 2.38 -4.14 0.63
N LEU A 101 1.29 -3.88 1.37
CA LEU A 101 0.11 -3.11 0.91
C LEU A 101 -0.03 -1.73 1.56
N GLY A 102 0.87 -1.34 2.45
CA GLY A 102 0.78 -0.06 3.16
C GLY A 102 -0.50 0.10 4.00
N GLY A 103 -1.14 -1.00 4.43
CA GLY A 103 -2.45 -0.97 5.10
C GLY A 103 -2.47 -0.06 6.33
N GLY A 104 -1.52 -0.21 7.24
CA GLY A 104 -1.41 0.67 8.41
C GLY A 104 -1.15 2.14 8.05
N SER A 105 -0.35 2.41 7.01
CA SER A 105 -0.13 3.78 6.51
C SER A 105 -1.39 4.37 5.88
N SER A 106 -2.18 3.54 5.20
CA SER A 106 -3.47 3.95 4.65
C SER A 106 -4.50 4.22 5.74
N ASP A 107 -4.51 3.41 6.82
CA ASP A 107 -5.34 3.64 8.01
C ASP A 107 -4.99 4.97 8.69
N ALA A 108 -3.69 5.24 8.88
CA ALA A 108 -3.20 6.51 9.43
C ALA A 108 -3.61 7.71 8.55
N ALA A 109 -3.45 7.59 7.24
CA ALA A 109 -3.86 8.63 6.30
C ALA A 109 -5.38 8.86 6.32
N ALA A 110 -6.19 7.79 6.44
CA ALA A 110 -7.63 7.90 6.63
C ALA A 110 -8.00 8.62 7.94
N ALA A 111 -7.26 8.38 9.02
CA ALA A 111 -7.44 9.10 10.29
C ALA A 111 -7.15 10.60 10.13
N LEU A 112 -6.08 10.96 9.42
CA LEU A 112 -5.76 12.36 9.12
C LEU A 112 -6.87 13.03 8.29
N ARG A 113 -7.41 12.33 7.27
CA ARG A 113 -8.55 12.84 6.46
C ARG A 113 -9.81 13.03 7.29
N LEU A 114 -10.13 12.10 8.19
CA LEU A 114 -11.29 12.19 9.08
C LEU A 114 -11.16 13.36 10.05
N LEU A 115 -9.99 13.54 10.66
CA LEU A 115 -9.72 14.66 11.57
C LEU A 115 -9.76 16.00 10.84
N ALA A 116 -9.21 16.07 9.63
CA ALA A 116 -9.30 17.29 8.80
C ALA A 116 -10.77 17.64 8.51
N LYS A 117 -11.60 16.66 8.13
CA LYS A 117 -13.04 16.86 7.92
C LYS A 117 -13.76 17.29 9.19
N ALA A 118 -13.51 16.63 10.32
CA ALA A 118 -14.15 16.91 11.60
C ALA A 118 -13.83 18.32 12.11
N ASN A 119 -12.64 18.83 11.79
CA ASN A 119 -12.13 20.14 12.23
C ASN A 119 -12.16 21.20 11.11
N ARG A 120 -12.71 20.89 9.93
CA ARG A 120 -12.94 21.81 8.81
C ARG A 120 -11.68 22.50 8.27
N PHE A 121 -10.55 21.78 8.22
CA PHE A 121 -9.34 22.27 7.56
C PHE A 121 -8.93 21.43 6.34
N ARG A 122 -8.03 21.97 5.50
CA ARG A 122 -7.59 21.31 4.28
C ARG A 122 -6.56 20.22 4.61
N ILE A 123 -6.80 18.99 4.15
CA ILE A 123 -5.88 17.86 4.33
C ILE A 123 -4.49 18.11 3.70
N ALA A 124 -4.42 18.88 2.61
CA ALA A 124 -3.16 19.26 1.97
C ALA A 124 -2.41 20.40 2.69
N GLY A 125 -2.85 20.76 3.90
CA GLY A 125 -2.22 21.82 4.70
C GLY A 125 -0.88 21.41 5.32
N ALA A 126 -0.11 22.42 5.74
CA ALA A 126 1.23 22.26 6.33
C ALA A 126 1.30 21.27 7.51
N PRO A 127 0.33 21.22 8.45
CA PRO A 127 0.40 20.27 9.56
C PRO A 127 0.48 18.82 9.09
N VAL A 128 -0.37 18.42 8.10
CA VAL A 128 -0.39 17.03 7.60
C VAL A 128 0.87 16.74 6.78
N ALA A 129 1.33 17.68 5.95
CA ALA A 129 2.55 17.49 5.17
C ALA A 129 3.79 17.29 6.07
N LYS A 130 3.83 17.94 7.22
CA LYS A 130 4.91 17.82 8.21
C LYS A 130 4.89 16.47 8.91
N ILE A 131 3.72 16.01 9.40
CA ILE A 131 3.64 14.83 10.25
C ILE A 131 3.56 13.50 9.47
N ALA A 132 3.02 13.51 8.26
CA ALA A 132 2.80 12.26 7.50
C ALA A 132 4.09 11.43 7.32
N PRO A 133 5.24 12.00 6.93
CA PRO A 133 6.49 11.24 6.81
C PRO A 133 7.01 10.71 8.17
N MET A 134 6.70 11.39 9.26
CA MET A 134 7.12 11.00 10.63
C MET A 134 6.35 9.77 11.13
N ILE A 135 5.10 9.58 10.65
CA ILE A 135 4.26 8.44 11.02
C ILE A 135 4.70 7.19 10.27
N GLY A 136 5.10 7.33 9.00
CA GLY A 136 5.60 6.23 8.19
C GLY A 136 5.85 6.64 6.74
N ALA A 137 6.81 5.98 6.08
CA ALA A 137 7.26 6.32 4.72
C ALA A 137 6.15 6.27 3.65
N ASP A 138 5.17 5.38 3.82
CA ASP A 138 4.03 5.25 2.89
C ASP A 138 2.84 6.17 3.25
N VAL A 139 2.84 6.85 4.42
CA VAL A 139 1.71 7.71 4.83
C VAL A 139 1.51 8.88 3.87
N PRO A 140 2.56 9.58 3.41
CA PRO A 140 2.39 10.70 2.49
C PRO A 140 1.63 10.34 1.21
N VAL A 141 1.94 9.22 0.56
CA VAL A 141 1.25 8.80 -0.66
C VAL A 141 -0.18 8.35 -0.40
N CYS A 142 -0.48 7.86 0.82
CA CYS A 142 -1.83 7.45 1.24
C CYS A 142 -2.74 8.62 1.63
N VAL A 143 -2.20 9.83 1.91
CA VAL A 143 -3.00 11.03 2.23
C VAL A 143 -3.91 11.42 1.06
N ASP A 144 -3.42 11.31 -0.16
CA ASP A 144 -4.18 11.50 -1.39
C ASP A 144 -4.01 10.25 -2.27
N PRO A 145 -4.89 9.24 -2.12
CA PRO A 145 -4.71 7.91 -2.69
C PRO A 145 -5.02 7.88 -4.21
N ARG A 146 -4.17 8.54 -4.98
CA ARG A 146 -4.17 8.56 -6.45
C ARG A 146 -2.88 7.98 -7.00
N PRO A 147 -2.87 7.43 -8.23
CA PRO A 147 -1.66 6.91 -8.86
C PRO A 147 -0.55 7.96 -8.88
N ARG A 148 0.66 7.59 -8.42
CA ARG A 148 1.82 8.48 -8.36
C ARG A 148 3.12 7.72 -8.58
N ARG A 149 4.14 8.42 -9.05
CA ARG A 149 5.51 7.95 -8.92
C ARG A 149 6.05 8.38 -7.57
N MET A 150 6.61 7.43 -6.85
CA MET A 150 7.18 7.58 -5.52
C MET A 150 8.69 7.34 -5.61
N ARG A 151 9.50 8.27 -5.15
CA ARG A 151 10.96 8.25 -5.20
C ARG A 151 11.58 8.58 -3.85
N GLY A 152 12.94 8.61 -3.81
CA GLY A 152 13.68 8.80 -2.57
C GLY A 152 13.58 7.58 -1.69
N ILE A 153 13.32 7.75 -0.41
CA ILE A 153 12.98 6.66 0.53
C ILE A 153 11.45 6.42 0.60
N GLY A 154 10.67 7.12 -0.26
CA GLY A 154 9.20 7.11 -0.32
C GLY A 154 8.56 8.49 -0.18
N GLU A 155 9.35 9.53 0.11
CA GLU A 155 8.90 10.89 0.43
C GLU A 155 8.68 11.78 -0.80
N VAL A 156 9.35 11.49 -1.91
CA VAL A 156 9.26 12.32 -3.13
C VAL A 156 8.13 11.80 -4.03
N LEU A 157 7.03 12.53 -4.04
CA LEU A 157 5.82 12.17 -4.80
C LEU A 157 5.65 13.04 -6.04
N SER A 158 5.35 12.42 -7.18
CA SER A 158 4.93 13.16 -8.37
C SER A 158 3.54 13.78 -8.18
N ALA A 159 3.14 14.66 -9.10
CA ALA A 159 1.73 14.93 -9.33
C ALA A 159 0.98 13.61 -9.64
N PRO A 160 -0.35 13.55 -9.41
CA PRO A 160 -1.16 12.40 -9.79
C PRO A 160 -1.01 12.06 -11.27
N LEU A 161 -0.96 10.77 -11.58
CA LEU A 161 -0.76 10.26 -12.92
C LEU A 161 -2.08 9.70 -13.47
N GLY A 162 -2.37 10.00 -14.74
CA GLY A 162 -3.44 9.34 -15.46
C GLY A 162 -3.00 7.94 -15.90
N MET A 163 -3.83 6.94 -15.62
CA MET A 163 -3.60 5.56 -16.07
C MET A 163 -4.93 4.83 -16.28
N PRO A 164 -4.97 3.73 -17.06
CA PRO A 164 -6.16 2.93 -17.20
C PRO A 164 -6.50 2.22 -15.89
N LYS A 165 -7.79 1.98 -15.65
CA LYS A 165 -8.23 1.08 -14.57
C LYS A 165 -7.91 -0.36 -14.97
N LEU A 166 -7.26 -1.09 -14.07
CA LEU A 166 -6.80 -2.45 -14.30
C LEU A 166 -7.64 -3.44 -13.47
N ALA A 167 -8.26 -4.41 -14.14
CA ALA A 167 -8.88 -5.53 -13.44
C ALA A 167 -7.79 -6.40 -12.80
N ALA A 168 -7.92 -6.71 -11.52
CA ALA A 168 -6.86 -7.41 -10.80
C ALA A 168 -7.39 -8.42 -9.77
N VAL A 169 -6.53 -9.36 -9.43
CA VAL A 169 -6.65 -10.19 -8.23
C VAL A 169 -5.48 -9.90 -7.32
N MET A 170 -5.74 -9.75 -6.04
CA MET A 170 -4.71 -9.66 -5.01
C MET A 170 -4.73 -10.92 -4.16
N VAL A 171 -3.55 -11.47 -3.89
CA VAL A 171 -3.37 -12.72 -3.14
C VAL A 171 -2.31 -12.54 -2.08
N ASN A 172 -2.65 -12.90 -0.84
CA ASN A 172 -1.69 -12.95 0.27
C ASN A 172 -1.72 -14.35 0.91
N PRO A 173 -0.59 -15.05 1.02
CA PRO A 173 -0.54 -16.40 1.57
C PRO A 173 -0.65 -16.46 3.11
N GLY A 174 -0.82 -15.33 3.79
CA GLY A 174 -0.94 -15.28 5.25
C GLY A 174 0.38 -15.45 6.00
N VAL A 175 1.52 -15.25 5.33
CA VAL A 175 2.85 -15.33 5.95
C VAL A 175 3.50 -13.96 6.05
N ALA A 176 4.30 -13.75 7.09
CA ALA A 176 5.09 -12.55 7.24
C ALA A 176 6.35 -12.61 6.36
N VAL A 177 6.64 -11.49 5.69
CA VAL A 177 7.91 -11.27 4.98
C VAL A 177 8.56 -10.03 5.61
N PRO A 178 9.57 -10.20 6.46
CA PRO A 178 10.23 -9.06 7.09
C PRO A 178 10.90 -8.18 6.04
N THR A 179 10.42 -6.96 5.88
CA THR A 179 10.91 -6.00 4.88
C THR A 179 12.43 -5.80 4.97
N ARG A 180 12.96 -5.74 6.20
CA ARG A 180 14.40 -5.60 6.44
C ARG A 180 15.21 -6.73 5.80
N ASP A 181 14.76 -7.97 5.95
CA ASP A 181 15.48 -9.15 5.46
C ASP A 181 15.49 -9.17 3.94
N VAL A 182 14.37 -8.80 3.30
CA VAL A 182 14.26 -8.67 1.84
C VAL A 182 15.24 -7.63 1.31
N PHE A 183 15.34 -6.45 1.95
CA PHE A 183 16.29 -5.43 1.55
C PHE A 183 17.75 -5.84 1.80
N MET A 184 18.04 -6.58 2.87
CA MET A 184 19.37 -7.10 3.14
C MET A 184 19.85 -8.08 2.05
N LYS A 185 18.96 -8.90 1.51
CA LYS A 185 19.24 -9.82 0.41
C LYS A 185 19.68 -9.15 -0.89
N LEU A 186 19.38 -7.85 -1.09
CA LEU A 186 19.90 -7.11 -2.23
C LEU A 186 21.41 -6.92 -2.21
N GLY A 187 22.07 -7.07 -1.06
CA GLY A 187 23.53 -6.95 -0.91
C GLY A 187 24.10 -5.56 -1.17
N LEU A 188 23.26 -4.50 -1.17
CA LEU A 188 23.70 -3.14 -1.46
C LEU A 188 24.48 -2.54 -0.29
N LYS A 189 25.70 -2.08 -0.56
CA LYS A 189 26.55 -1.41 0.44
C LYS A 189 26.04 0.01 0.75
N PRO A 190 25.98 0.44 2.03
CA PRO A 190 25.69 1.84 2.36
C PRO A 190 26.68 2.79 1.68
N GLY A 191 26.15 3.87 1.07
CA GLY A 191 26.96 4.85 0.35
C GLY A 191 27.54 4.33 -0.98
N GLY A 192 27.13 3.15 -1.42
CA GLY A 192 27.53 2.57 -2.71
C GLY A 192 26.94 3.30 -3.93
N PRO A 193 27.26 2.83 -5.14
CA PRO A 193 26.80 3.48 -6.37
C PRO A 193 25.28 3.50 -6.48
N VAL A 194 24.74 4.64 -6.98
CA VAL A 194 23.32 4.85 -7.18
C VAL A 194 22.98 4.77 -8.66
N ARG A 195 22.07 3.87 -9.05
CA ARG A 195 21.54 3.78 -10.40
C ARG A 195 20.66 5.01 -10.70
N ARG A 196 20.73 5.51 -11.93
CA ARG A 196 19.86 6.62 -12.33
C ARG A 196 18.41 6.13 -12.45
N ALA A 197 17.49 6.89 -11.85
CA ALA A 197 16.06 6.66 -12.04
C ALA A 197 15.68 6.77 -13.52
N ALA A 198 14.76 5.95 -13.97
CA ALA A 198 14.21 6.08 -15.30
C ALA A 198 13.58 7.47 -15.49
N PRO A 199 13.74 8.11 -16.69
CA PRO A 199 13.10 9.39 -16.95
C PRO A 199 11.58 9.27 -16.81
N ALA A 200 10.95 10.33 -16.31
CA ALA A 200 9.51 10.40 -16.21
C ALA A 200 8.92 10.50 -17.61
N ARG A 201 8.46 9.38 -18.15
CA ARG A 201 7.70 9.32 -19.40
C ARG A 201 6.21 9.27 -19.09
N ALA A 202 5.40 9.80 -20.02
CA ALA A 202 3.95 9.64 -19.94
C ALA A 202 3.59 8.15 -19.95
N LEU A 203 2.64 7.77 -19.10
CA LEU A 203 2.16 6.39 -19.05
C LEU A 203 1.26 6.09 -20.25
N PRO A 204 1.32 4.87 -20.79
CA PRO A 204 0.40 4.45 -21.85
C PRO A 204 -1.06 4.52 -21.37
N ARG A 205 -1.98 4.99 -22.23
CA ARG A 205 -3.39 5.19 -21.87
C ARG A 205 -4.25 3.93 -21.95
N GLY A 206 -3.91 2.98 -22.84
CA GLY A 206 -4.66 1.72 -23.00
C GLY A 206 -4.11 0.60 -22.11
N VAL A 207 -4.96 -0.36 -21.72
CA VAL A 207 -4.58 -1.49 -20.86
C VAL A 207 -3.45 -2.30 -21.48
N ALA A 208 -3.52 -2.64 -22.78
CA ALA A 208 -2.51 -3.45 -23.46
C ALA A 208 -1.12 -2.76 -23.45
N GLY A 209 -1.02 -1.50 -23.88
CA GLY A 209 0.23 -0.75 -23.84
C GLY A 209 0.74 -0.51 -22.43
N PHE A 210 -0.16 -0.38 -21.45
CA PHE A 210 0.22 -0.24 -20.05
C PHE A 210 0.78 -1.54 -19.47
N VAL A 211 0.19 -2.70 -19.79
CA VAL A 211 0.72 -4.03 -19.41
C VAL A 211 2.09 -4.27 -20.07
N GLU A 212 2.27 -3.90 -21.34
CA GLU A 212 3.56 -3.94 -22.01
C GLU A 212 4.60 -3.04 -21.31
N TYR A 213 4.21 -1.83 -20.91
CA TYR A 213 5.08 -0.97 -20.09
C TYR A 213 5.46 -1.68 -18.78
N LEU A 214 4.50 -2.25 -18.07
CA LEU A 214 4.76 -2.96 -16.80
C LEU A 214 5.65 -4.19 -17.00
N SER A 215 5.55 -4.92 -18.12
CA SER A 215 6.39 -6.11 -18.36
C SER A 215 7.89 -5.76 -18.44
N LYS A 216 8.21 -4.53 -18.86
CA LYS A 216 9.58 -4.00 -18.94
C LYS A 216 10.12 -3.45 -17.62
N HIS A 217 9.27 -3.32 -16.60
CA HIS A 217 9.60 -2.73 -15.29
C HIS A 217 9.15 -3.67 -14.18
N GLY A 218 10.09 -4.20 -13.41
CA GLY A 218 9.84 -5.21 -12.39
C GLY A 218 9.59 -4.67 -10.99
N ASN A 219 9.73 -5.58 -10.02
CA ASN A 219 9.91 -5.28 -8.62
C ASN A 219 11.23 -5.92 -8.16
N ASP A 220 12.25 -5.11 -7.90
CA ASP A 220 13.60 -5.56 -7.51
C ASP A 220 13.60 -6.35 -6.20
N LEU A 221 12.57 -6.19 -5.37
CA LEU A 221 12.42 -6.92 -4.11
C LEU A 221 11.79 -8.32 -4.29
N GLN A 222 11.27 -8.66 -5.50
CA GLN A 222 10.54 -9.92 -5.70
C GLN A 222 11.45 -11.15 -5.57
N ALA A 223 12.61 -11.17 -6.22
CA ALA A 223 13.55 -12.29 -6.10
C ALA A 223 14.09 -12.45 -4.67
N PRO A 224 14.57 -11.38 -4.00
CA PRO A 224 14.92 -11.43 -2.58
C PRO A 224 13.79 -11.93 -1.66
N ALA A 225 12.54 -11.51 -1.91
CA ALA A 225 11.42 -11.95 -1.10
C ALA A 225 11.10 -13.45 -1.29
N ILE A 226 11.31 -13.99 -2.49
CA ILE A 226 11.18 -15.44 -2.76
C ILE A 226 12.24 -16.23 -2.00
N GLU A 227 13.47 -15.71 -1.89
CA GLU A 227 14.51 -16.36 -1.09
C GLU A 227 14.16 -16.39 0.41
N VAL A 228 13.55 -15.30 0.92
CA VAL A 228 13.11 -15.21 2.32
C VAL A 228 11.87 -16.09 2.58
N GLN A 229 10.93 -16.10 1.63
CA GLN A 229 9.66 -16.81 1.72
C GLN A 229 9.29 -17.48 0.38
N PRO A 230 9.69 -18.74 0.16
CA PRO A 230 9.46 -19.44 -1.13
C PRO A 230 7.99 -19.54 -1.55
N VAL A 231 7.04 -19.45 -0.61
CA VAL A 231 5.60 -19.46 -0.94
C VAL A 231 5.20 -18.30 -1.86
N VAL A 232 5.96 -17.20 -1.87
CA VAL A 232 5.73 -16.08 -2.81
C VAL A 232 5.86 -16.54 -4.26
N ALA A 233 6.82 -17.42 -4.56
CA ALA A 233 6.98 -17.99 -5.90
C ALA A 233 5.75 -18.80 -6.31
N ARG A 234 5.22 -19.61 -5.38
CA ARG A 234 3.99 -20.40 -5.63
C ARG A 234 2.79 -19.47 -5.89
N VAL A 235 2.58 -18.45 -5.07
CA VAL A 235 1.49 -17.47 -5.28
C VAL A 235 1.60 -16.84 -6.67
N LEU A 236 2.80 -16.45 -7.10
CA LEU A 236 3.03 -15.86 -8.42
C LEU A 236 2.76 -16.86 -9.55
N ALA A 237 3.11 -18.13 -9.38
CA ALA A 237 2.83 -19.19 -10.36
C ALA A 237 1.32 -19.41 -10.48
N ASP A 238 0.61 -19.65 -9.37
CA ASP A 238 -0.83 -19.89 -9.34
C ASP A 238 -1.63 -18.72 -9.97
N ILE A 239 -1.18 -17.47 -9.73
CA ILE A 239 -1.78 -16.30 -10.38
C ILE A 239 -1.49 -16.29 -11.89
N ARG A 240 -0.24 -16.58 -12.30
CA ARG A 240 0.18 -16.55 -13.71
C ARG A 240 -0.52 -17.60 -14.55
N GLU A 241 -0.76 -18.78 -13.98
CA GLU A 241 -1.46 -19.89 -14.60
C GLU A 241 -2.97 -19.68 -14.69
N SER A 242 -3.52 -18.69 -13.96
CA SER A 242 -4.94 -18.38 -14.06
C SER A 242 -5.28 -17.86 -15.47
N LYS A 243 -6.39 -18.34 -16.03
CA LYS A 243 -6.85 -17.97 -17.36
C LYS A 243 -7.00 -16.44 -17.50
N ASP A 244 -6.56 -15.91 -18.64
CA ASP A 244 -6.60 -14.47 -18.99
C ASP A 244 -5.76 -13.56 -18.06
N CYS A 245 -4.80 -14.14 -17.32
CA CYS A 245 -3.79 -13.37 -16.60
C CYS A 245 -2.81 -12.72 -17.58
N LEU A 246 -2.68 -11.39 -17.51
CA LEU A 246 -1.80 -10.61 -18.37
C LEU A 246 -0.44 -10.34 -17.71
N LEU A 247 -0.40 -10.28 -16.38
CA LEU A 247 0.81 -10.03 -15.60
C LEU A 247 0.59 -10.49 -14.16
N ALA A 248 1.59 -11.14 -13.56
CA ALA A 248 1.63 -11.47 -12.13
C ALA A 248 2.89 -10.87 -11.49
N ARG A 249 2.74 -10.20 -10.33
CA ARG A 249 3.84 -9.52 -9.63
C ARG A 249 3.58 -9.38 -8.14
N MET A 250 4.66 -9.30 -7.35
CA MET A 250 4.61 -8.99 -5.93
C MET A 250 4.54 -7.47 -5.70
N SER A 251 3.76 -7.03 -4.71
CA SER A 251 3.69 -5.63 -4.27
C SER A 251 4.65 -5.36 -3.11
N GLY A 252 5.40 -4.27 -3.19
CA GLY A 252 6.33 -3.87 -2.13
C GLY A 252 7.36 -4.96 -1.84
N SER A 253 7.60 -5.23 -0.57
CA SER A 253 8.46 -6.32 -0.08
C SER A 253 7.73 -7.66 0.10
N GLY A 254 6.45 -7.74 -0.24
CA GLY A 254 5.63 -8.95 -0.11
C GLY A 254 4.90 -9.04 1.26
N ALA A 255 4.26 -10.16 1.58
CA ALA A 255 4.03 -11.34 0.71
C ALA A 255 2.90 -11.18 -0.33
N THR A 256 2.17 -10.05 -0.36
CA THR A 256 1.06 -9.89 -1.30
C THR A 256 1.56 -9.83 -2.74
N CYS A 257 0.99 -10.69 -3.57
CA CYS A 257 1.11 -10.64 -5.01
C CYS A 257 -0.19 -10.18 -5.65
N PHE A 258 -0.11 -9.65 -6.87
CA PHE A 258 -1.26 -9.28 -7.67
C PHE A 258 -1.14 -9.82 -9.09
N GLY A 259 -2.29 -10.13 -9.68
CA GLY A 259 -2.40 -10.41 -11.12
C GLY A 259 -3.25 -9.35 -11.79
N ILE A 260 -2.84 -8.92 -12.99
CA ILE A 260 -3.65 -8.07 -13.87
C ILE A 260 -4.32 -8.99 -14.88
N PHE A 261 -5.61 -8.79 -15.13
CA PHE A 261 -6.43 -9.64 -15.97
C PHE A 261 -7.06 -8.85 -17.13
N ALA A 262 -7.41 -9.57 -18.19
CA ALA A 262 -8.02 -8.97 -19.38
C ALA A 262 -9.38 -8.30 -19.10
N SER A 263 -10.10 -8.72 -18.06
CA SER A 263 -11.41 -8.16 -17.69
C SER A 263 -11.73 -8.36 -16.20
N PRO A 264 -12.68 -7.58 -15.64
CA PRO A 264 -13.19 -7.80 -14.28
C PRO A 264 -13.80 -9.19 -14.08
N ARG A 265 -14.43 -9.75 -15.13
CA ARG A 265 -14.97 -11.12 -15.10
C ARG A 265 -13.87 -12.15 -14.95
N ALA A 266 -12.80 -12.03 -15.73
CA ALA A 266 -11.62 -12.92 -15.64
C ALA A 266 -10.99 -12.85 -14.26
N ALA A 267 -10.77 -11.65 -13.71
CA ALA A 267 -10.27 -11.46 -12.35
C ALA A 267 -11.18 -12.13 -11.30
N SER A 268 -12.50 -11.97 -11.42
CA SER A 268 -13.45 -12.59 -10.48
C SER A 268 -13.45 -14.12 -10.56
N VAL A 269 -13.31 -14.71 -11.75
CA VAL A 269 -13.20 -16.15 -11.94
C VAL A 269 -11.89 -16.67 -11.31
N ALA A 270 -10.77 -16.02 -11.63
CA ALA A 270 -9.47 -16.37 -11.06
C ALA A 270 -9.46 -16.27 -9.53
N ALA A 271 -10.05 -15.23 -8.95
CA ALA A 271 -10.12 -15.08 -7.50
C ALA A 271 -10.89 -16.23 -6.84
N ARG A 272 -12.02 -16.66 -7.41
CA ARG A 272 -12.78 -17.82 -6.89
C ARG A 272 -11.99 -19.12 -6.98
N SER A 273 -11.35 -19.37 -8.13
CA SER A 273 -10.52 -20.55 -8.34
C SER A 273 -9.36 -20.63 -7.35
N LEU A 274 -8.62 -19.52 -7.19
CA LEU A 274 -7.50 -19.40 -6.25
C LEU A 274 -7.97 -19.58 -4.79
N SER A 275 -9.10 -18.99 -4.41
CA SER A 275 -9.68 -19.15 -3.06
C SER A 275 -10.10 -20.61 -2.79
N ALA A 276 -10.64 -21.30 -3.78
CA ALA A 276 -11.03 -22.70 -3.64
C ALA A 276 -9.80 -23.61 -3.53
N ALA A 277 -8.76 -23.38 -4.33
CA ALA A 277 -7.52 -24.15 -4.32
C ALA A 277 -6.68 -23.89 -3.06
N GLN A 278 -6.74 -22.69 -2.51
CA GLN A 278 -5.93 -22.25 -1.38
C GLN A 278 -6.81 -21.53 -0.31
N PRO A 279 -7.61 -22.28 0.47
CA PRO A 279 -8.60 -21.68 1.40
C PRO A 279 -8.00 -20.82 2.51
N LYS A 280 -6.70 -21.00 2.80
CA LYS A 280 -5.98 -20.20 3.82
C LYS A 280 -5.44 -18.88 3.29
N TRP A 281 -5.47 -18.69 1.97
CA TRP A 281 -4.98 -17.45 1.39
C TRP A 281 -6.06 -16.37 1.42
N TRP A 282 -5.64 -15.14 1.66
CA TRP A 282 -6.50 -13.98 1.44
C TRP A 282 -6.48 -13.66 -0.06
N VAL A 283 -7.62 -13.78 -0.72
CA VAL A 283 -7.78 -13.55 -2.16
C VAL A 283 -8.91 -12.57 -2.41
N ARG A 284 -8.65 -11.53 -3.18
CA ARG A 284 -9.68 -10.52 -3.53
C ARG A 284 -9.55 -10.10 -4.99
N ALA A 285 -10.66 -10.22 -5.74
CA ALA A 285 -10.80 -9.52 -7.01
C ALA A 285 -11.03 -8.02 -6.75
N THR A 286 -10.39 -7.17 -7.53
CA THR A 286 -10.40 -5.72 -7.34
C THR A 286 -10.08 -4.98 -8.63
N THR A 287 -10.08 -3.64 -8.55
CA THR A 287 -9.56 -2.75 -9.60
C THR A 287 -8.36 -2.00 -9.04
N LEU A 288 -7.30 -1.81 -9.83
CA LEU A 288 -6.15 -0.98 -9.51
C LEU A 288 -6.17 0.31 -10.33
N GLY A 289 -5.82 1.46 -9.69
CA GLY A 289 -5.71 2.73 -10.40
C GLY A 289 -6.28 3.95 -9.70
#